data_f3c0c9dd2ed09eabd50b697f55d38742
#
_entry.id   f3c0c9dd2ed09eabd50b697f55d38742
#
_cell.length_a   1.000
_cell.length_b   1.000
_cell.length_c   1.000
_cell.angle_alpha   90.00
_cell.angle_beta   90.00
_cell.angle_gamma   90.00
#
_symmetry.space_group_name_H-M   'P 1'
#
loop_
_entity.id
_entity.type
_entity.pdbx_description
1 polymer ?
#
loop_
_entity_poly.entity_id
_entity_poly.type
_entity_poly.pdbx_seq_one_letter_code
_entity_poly.pdbx_strand_id
1 'polypeptide(L)'
;MTEIQKSGFARPMKPSAELAAIIGSEPQPRTQVTKLLWEYIKANNLQNPANKRNILCDAKLKAVMGKDEVTMFEMTGLVGKHLS
;
A
#
# COMPACT_ATOMS: atom_id res chain seq x y z
N MET A 1 22.69 9.82 -12.51
CA MET A 1 22.59 9.47 -12.06
C MET A 1 22.39 8.90 -11.37
N THR A 2 22.45 8.82 -11.15
CA THR A 2 22.33 8.30 -10.55
C THR A 2 22.13 7.70 -9.83
N GLU A 3 22.11 7.45 -9.43
CA GLU A 3 22.05 6.87 -8.79
C GLU A 3 22.10 6.35 -8.00
N ILE A 4 21.94 6.53 -7.82
CA ILE A 4 22.11 6.02 -7.03
C ILE A 4 21.53 5.28 -6.13
N GLN A 5 20.87 4.88 -5.99
CA GLN A 5 20.37 4.23 -5.24
C GLN A 5 20.77 3.06 -5.00
N LYS A 6 21.09 2.74 -4.31
CA LYS A 6 21.71 1.80 -4.03
C LYS A 6 21.25 0.95 -3.06
N SER A 7 20.59 1.22 -2.15
CA SER A 7 19.96 0.41 -1.16
C SER A 7 18.67 -0.14 -1.73
N GLY A 8 18.40 -1.41 -1.55
CA GLY A 8 17.23 -2.05 -2.12
C GLY A 8 15.93 -1.49 -1.61
N PHE A 9 15.87 -1.13 -0.31
CA PHE A 9 14.62 -0.63 0.23
C PHE A 9 14.32 0.79 -0.17
N ALA A 10 15.29 1.53 -0.68
CA ALA A 10 15.08 2.87 -1.19
C ALA A 10 14.82 2.90 -2.69
N ARG A 11 14.89 1.73 -3.34
CA ARG A 11 14.69 1.65 -4.78
C ARG A 11 13.23 1.84 -5.13
N PRO A 12 12.91 2.65 -6.15
CA PRO A 12 11.52 2.80 -6.58
C PRO A 12 10.94 1.47 -7.05
N MET A 13 9.71 1.21 -6.65
CA MET A 13 8.97 0.02 -7.03
C MET A 13 7.75 0.43 -7.83
N LYS A 14 7.43 -0.34 -8.86
CA LYS A 14 6.30 -0.04 -9.72
C LYS A 14 5.05 -0.72 -9.19
N PRO A 15 3.97 0.02 -8.92
CA PRO A 15 2.74 -0.59 -8.42
C PRO A 15 1.97 -1.28 -9.54
N SER A 16 1.18 -2.31 -9.15
CA SER A 16 0.25 -2.92 -10.06
C SER A 16 -0.87 -1.94 -10.41
N ALA A 17 -1.70 -2.29 -11.41
CA ALA A 17 -2.81 -1.44 -11.80
C ALA A 17 -3.78 -1.21 -10.62
N GLU A 18 -4.03 -2.24 -9.82
CA GLU A 18 -4.92 -2.13 -8.67
C GLU A 18 -4.35 -1.18 -7.62
N LEU A 19 -3.07 -1.34 -7.31
CA LEU A 19 -2.42 -0.50 -6.32
C LEU A 19 -2.28 0.94 -6.83
N ALA A 20 -2.01 1.09 -8.12
CA ALA A 20 -1.89 2.42 -8.72
C ALA A 20 -3.18 3.23 -8.62
N ALA A 21 -4.33 2.57 -8.57
CA ALA A 21 -5.61 3.25 -8.40
C ALA A 21 -5.69 3.95 -7.04
N ILE A 22 -4.88 3.53 -6.08
CA ILE A 22 -4.87 4.11 -4.74
C ILE A 22 -3.74 5.13 -4.59
N ILE A 23 -2.52 4.77 -4.99
CA ILE A 23 -1.34 5.58 -4.71
C ILE A 23 -0.76 6.29 -5.92
N GLY A 24 -1.33 6.05 -7.10
CA GLY A 24 -0.77 6.59 -8.33
C GLY A 24 0.17 5.60 -9.00
N SER A 25 0.39 5.79 -10.31
CA SER A 25 1.14 4.84 -11.12
C SER A 25 2.65 5.07 -11.13
N GLU A 26 3.13 6.13 -10.50
CA GLU A 26 4.55 6.44 -10.51
C GLU A 26 5.32 5.49 -9.60
N PRO A 27 6.50 5.02 -10.03
CA PRO A 27 7.34 4.19 -9.15
C PRO A 27 7.74 4.93 -7.88
N GLN A 28 7.67 4.27 -6.75
CA GLN A 28 7.97 4.87 -5.46
C GLN A 28 8.62 3.84 -4.56
N PRO A 29 9.47 4.25 -3.60
CA PRO A 29 10.02 3.32 -2.62
C PRO A 29 8.91 2.70 -1.77
N ARG A 30 9.14 1.50 -1.27
CA ARG A 30 8.14 0.81 -0.45
C ARG A 30 7.70 1.63 0.76
N THR A 31 8.63 2.35 1.38
CA THR A 31 8.29 3.20 2.52
C THR A 31 7.30 4.28 2.14
N GLN A 32 7.47 4.87 0.97
CA GLN A 32 6.54 5.88 0.49
C GLN A 32 5.19 5.27 0.13
N VAL A 33 5.19 4.08 -0.46
CA VAL A 33 3.95 3.37 -0.77
C VAL A 33 3.14 3.11 0.51
N THR A 34 3.81 2.63 1.56
CA THR A 34 3.16 2.39 2.83
C THR A 34 2.57 3.67 3.41
N LYS A 35 3.31 4.77 3.33
CA LYS A 35 2.83 6.06 3.81
C LYS A 35 1.58 6.51 3.06
N LEU A 36 1.59 6.38 1.74
CA LEU A 36 0.45 6.78 0.93
C LEU A 36 -0.78 5.93 1.22
N LEU A 37 -0.57 4.64 1.47
CA LEU A 37 -1.67 3.76 1.85
C LEU A 37 -2.29 4.17 3.17
N TRP A 38 -1.47 4.50 4.17
CA TRP A 38 -1.99 4.96 5.45
C TRP A 38 -2.73 6.27 5.33
N GLU A 39 -2.24 7.19 4.48
CA GLU A 39 -2.95 8.43 4.22
C GLU A 39 -4.34 8.16 3.62
N TYR A 40 -4.41 7.24 2.68
CA TYR A 40 -5.68 6.84 2.07
C TYR A 40 -6.62 6.23 3.10
N ILE A 41 -6.10 5.33 3.93
CA ILE A 41 -6.89 4.66 4.97
C ILE A 41 -7.46 5.67 5.95
N LYS A 42 -6.63 6.63 6.38
CA LYS A 42 -7.07 7.64 7.35
C LYS A 42 -8.06 8.61 6.72
N ALA A 43 -7.82 9.01 5.47
CA ALA A 43 -8.70 9.94 4.78
C ALA A 43 -10.10 9.36 4.57
N ASN A 44 -10.20 8.03 4.44
CA ASN A 44 -11.47 7.35 4.19
C ASN A 44 -12.01 6.61 5.40
N ASN A 45 -11.38 6.78 6.58
CA ASN A 45 -11.83 6.16 7.82
C ASN A 45 -11.96 4.64 7.71
N LEU A 46 -10.93 4.00 7.16
CA LEU A 46 -10.97 2.56 6.89
C LEU A 46 -10.44 1.71 8.03
N GLN A 47 -9.97 2.32 9.12
CA GLN A 47 -9.57 1.54 10.28
C GLN A 47 -10.80 1.03 11.03
N ASN A 48 -10.75 -0.24 11.44
CA ASN A 48 -11.84 -0.81 12.21
C ASN A 48 -11.93 -0.13 13.57
N PRO A 49 -13.07 0.49 13.93
CA PRO A 49 -13.16 1.20 15.21
C PRO A 49 -13.02 0.30 16.43
N ALA A 50 -13.34 -0.97 16.29
CA ALA A 50 -13.19 -1.93 17.39
C ALA A 50 -11.75 -2.43 17.53
N ASN A 51 -10.99 -2.43 16.43
CA ASN A 51 -9.61 -2.88 16.44
C ASN A 51 -8.83 -2.12 15.35
N LYS A 52 -8.11 -1.10 15.77
CA LYS A 52 -7.44 -0.21 14.81
C LYS A 52 -6.31 -0.86 14.04
N ARG A 53 -5.87 -2.04 14.44
CA ARG A 53 -4.88 -2.79 13.66
C ARG A 53 -5.48 -3.35 12.38
N ASN A 54 -6.80 -3.50 12.35
CA ASN A 54 -7.49 -4.04 11.20
C ASN A 54 -7.94 -2.90 10.30
N ILE A 55 -7.88 -3.13 9.00
CA ILE A 55 -8.28 -2.17 8.00
C ILE A 55 -9.46 -2.76 7.24
N LEU A 56 -10.55 -2.00 7.20
CA LEU A 56 -11.73 -2.39 6.43
C LEU A 56 -11.49 -1.97 4.99
N CYS A 57 -11.42 -2.95 4.10
CA CYS A 57 -11.09 -2.67 2.71
C CYS A 57 -12.30 -2.15 1.96
N ASP A 58 -12.16 -0.96 1.36
CA ASP A 58 -13.17 -0.49 0.42
C ASP A 58 -12.94 -1.17 -0.93
N ALA A 59 -13.69 -0.76 -1.96
CA ALA A 59 -13.61 -1.41 -3.26
C ALA A 59 -12.20 -1.40 -3.84
N LYS A 60 -11.49 -0.29 -3.70
CA LYS A 60 -10.12 -0.17 -4.24
C LYS A 60 -9.13 -1.01 -3.46
N LEU A 61 -9.19 -0.95 -2.13
CA LEU A 61 -8.30 -1.76 -1.31
C LEU A 61 -8.59 -3.24 -1.45
N LYS A 62 -9.87 -3.61 -1.59
CA LYS A 62 -10.24 -4.99 -1.78
C LYS A 62 -9.64 -5.55 -3.07
N ALA A 63 -9.55 -4.75 -4.12
CA ALA A 63 -8.93 -5.18 -5.35
C ALA A 63 -7.45 -5.52 -5.17
N VAL A 64 -6.78 -4.81 -4.24
CA VAL A 64 -5.38 -5.06 -3.92
C VAL A 64 -5.24 -6.23 -2.95
N MET A 65 -6.03 -6.23 -1.89
CA MET A 65 -5.87 -7.18 -0.79
C MET A 65 -6.59 -8.52 -1.04
N GLY A 66 -7.66 -8.51 -1.80
CA GLY A 66 -8.45 -9.70 -2.03
C GLY A 66 -9.30 -10.12 -0.86
N LYS A 67 -9.45 -9.26 0.14
CA LYS A 67 -10.23 -9.53 1.36
C LYS A 67 -11.00 -8.29 1.76
N ASP A 68 -12.06 -8.49 2.54
CA ASP A 68 -12.85 -7.38 3.04
C ASP A 68 -12.18 -6.65 4.19
N GLU A 69 -11.36 -7.36 4.95
CA GLU A 69 -10.64 -6.80 6.10
C GLU A 69 -9.29 -7.46 6.22
N VAL A 70 -8.26 -6.66 6.49
CA VAL A 70 -6.89 -7.18 6.67
C VAL A 70 -6.27 -6.50 7.89
N THR A 71 -5.28 -7.16 8.49
CA THR A 71 -4.46 -6.52 9.51
C THR A 71 -3.39 -5.67 8.83
N MET A 72 -2.77 -4.78 9.60
CA MET A 72 -1.69 -3.96 9.06
C MET A 72 -0.53 -4.83 8.55
N PHE A 73 -0.28 -5.96 9.21
CA PHE A 73 0.77 -6.87 8.78
C PHE A 73 0.40 -7.57 7.46
N GLU A 74 -0.84 -8.01 7.34
CA GLU A 74 -1.31 -8.60 6.09
C GLU A 74 -1.26 -7.59 4.97
N MET A 75 -1.63 -6.35 5.23
CA MET A 75 -1.59 -5.30 4.22
C MET A 75 -0.18 -5.12 3.68
N THR A 76 0.81 -5.05 4.56
CA THR A 76 2.19 -4.87 4.13
C THR A 76 2.65 -6.01 3.23
N GLY A 77 2.33 -7.24 3.61
CA GLY A 77 2.70 -8.40 2.81
C GLY A 77 2.01 -8.44 1.46
N LEU A 78 0.70 -8.15 1.46
CA LEU A 78 -0.07 -8.18 0.22
C LEU A 78 0.33 -7.07 -0.74
N VAL A 79 0.61 -5.88 -0.19
CA VAL A 79 1.07 -4.76 -1.00
C VAL A 79 2.40 -5.08 -1.68
N GLY A 80 3.28 -5.79 -0.99
CA GLY A 80 4.55 -6.18 -1.58
C GLY A 80 4.39 -7.01 -2.84
N LYS A 81 3.32 -7.78 -2.94
CA LYS A 81 3.04 -8.58 -4.14
C LYS A 81 2.59 -7.73 -5.32
N HIS A 82 2.16 -6.52 -5.08
CA HIS A 82 1.72 -5.59 -6.11
C HIS A 82 2.79 -4.59 -6.51
N LEU A 83 3.99 -4.75 -5.96
CA LEU A 83 5.14 -3.90 -6.29
C LEU A 83 6.17 -4.73 -7.05
N SER A 84 6.77 -4.13 -8.06
CA SER A 84 7.82 -4.81 -8.83
C SER A 84 8.98 -3.90 -9.20
#